data_68dfaab8859a42d393b0eedd85a5e3b1
#
_entry.id   68dfaab8859a42d393b0eedd85a5e3b1
#
_cell.length_a   1.000
_cell.length_b   1.000
_cell.length_c   1.000
_cell.angle_alpha   90.00
_cell.angle_beta   90.00
_cell.angle_gamma   90.00
#
_symmetry.space_group_name_H-M   'P 1'
#
loop_
_entity.id
_entity.type
_entity.pdbx_description
1 polymer ?
#
loop_
_entity_poly.entity_id
_entity_poly.type
_entity_poly.pdbx_seq_one_letter_code
_entity_poly.pdbx_strand_id
1 'polypeptide(L)'
;VFSETLAATCIGIYFFLLPVVLYRLVFEGNLPRRARPTLAIMAAPVNLSLAAYLVNFDHPDPILTGALAGIAITMTLLIYLCYVRLMRLKFQPSIAAVTFPSVISAIAMHRLTTFFGAEYPQWYWLHKFGFFELTIATILVIWVAGGYVKMYWPELFDPDYMSKKVKRS
;
A
#
# COMPACT_ATOMS: atom_id res chain seq x y z
N VAL A 1 -21.97 10.51 -11.27
CA VAL A 1 -21.54 11.92 -11.48
C VAL A 1 -20.69 12.43 -10.31
N PHE A 2 -21.21 12.49 -9.05
CA PHE A 2 -20.42 13.04 -7.92
C PHE A 2 -19.15 12.22 -7.62
N SER A 3 -19.26 10.88 -7.55
CA SER A 3 -18.12 9.99 -7.29
C SER A 3 -17.06 10.05 -8.40
N GLU A 4 -17.47 10.14 -9.64
CA GLU A 4 -16.59 10.29 -10.81
C GLU A 4 -15.81 11.60 -10.76
N THR A 5 -16.51 12.72 -10.50
CA THR A 5 -15.87 14.03 -10.38
C THR A 5 -14.86 14.06 -9.25
N LEU A 6 -15.22 13.47 -8.10
CA LEU A 6 -14.32 13.36 -6.96
C LEU A 6 -13.10 12.50 -7.29
N ALA A 7 -13.30 11.32 -7.92
CA ALA A 7 -12.22 10.44 -8.33
C ALA A 7 -11.28 11.13 -9.34
N ALA A 8 -11.83 11.79 -10.37
CA ALA A 8 -11.04 12.52 -11.35
C ALA A 8 -10.20 13.64 -10.71
N THR A 9 -10.80 14.39 -9.78
CA THR A 9 -10.10 15.46 -9.05
C THR A 9 -8.95 14.90 -8.21
N CYS A 10 -9.18 13.80 -7.47
CA CYS A 10 -8.15 13.15 -6.66
C CYS A 10 -6.99 12.60 -7.53
N ILE A 11 -7.31 12.00 -8.67
CA ILE A 11 -6.31 11.52 -9.64
C ILE A 11 -5.48 12.70 -10.17
N GLY A 12 -6.12 13.81 -10.56
CA GLY A 12 -5.42 15.01 -11.02
C GLY A 12 -4.47 15.59 -9.96
N ILE A 13 -4.94 15.72 -8.71
CA ILE A 13 -4.11 16.18 -7.58
C ILE A 13 -2.94 15.21 -7.35
N TYR A 14 -3.17 13.91 -7.43
CA TYR A 14 -2.12 12.91 -7.28
C TYR A 14 -1.02 13.07 -8.33
N PHE A 15 -1.37 13.22 -9.61
CA PHE A 15 -0.38 13.42 -10.67
C PHE A 15 0.45 14.68 -10.48
N PHE A 16 -0.13 15.73 -9.90
CA PHE A 16 0.60 16.96 -9.57
C PHE A 16 1.53 16.78 -8.37
N LEU A 17 1.08 16.07 -7.34
CA LEU A 17 1.86 15.87 -6.11
C LEU A 17 2.96 14.81 -6.25
N LEU A 18 2.76 13.80 -7.10
CA LEU A 18 3.70 12.68 -7.26
C LEU A 18 5.13 13.14 -7.57
N PRO A 19 5.39 13.97 -8.58
CA PRO A 19 6.74 14.43 -8.88
C PRO A 19 7.36 15.25 -7.75
N VAL A 20 6.57 16.07 -7.04
CA VAL A 20 7.03 16.85 -5.90
C VAL A 20 7.50 15.96 -4.77
N VAL A 21 6.71 14.93 -4.43
CA VAL A 21 7.03 13.98 -3.37
C VAL A 21 8.24 13.12 -3.75
N LEU A 22 8.33 12.66 -5.00
CA LEU A 22 9.47 11.90 -5.50
C LEU A 22 10.74 12.75 -5.50
N TYR A 23 10.67 13.99 -5.96
CA TYR A 23 11.80 14.93 -5.92
C TYR A 23 12.32 15.10 -4.49
N ARG A 24 11.43 15.37 -3.55
CA ARG A 24 11.78 15.53 -2.15
C ARG A 24 12.40 14.28 -1.55
N LEU A 25 11.87 13.10 -1.88
CA LEU A 25 12.40 11.84 -1.40
C LEU A 25 13.83 11.57 -1.90
N VAL A 26 14.10 11.86 -3.18
CA VAL A 26 15.38 11.59 -3.81
C VAL A 26 16.44 12.60 -3.37
N PHE A 27 16.09 13.88 -3.27
CA PHE A 27 17.08 14.95 -3.06
C PHE A 27 17.17 15.45 -1.62
N GLU A 28 16.12 15.30 -0.80
CA GLU A 28 16.12 15.74 0.61
C GLU A 28 16.18 14.58 1.63
N GLY A 29 16.37 13.37 1.16
CA GLY A 29 16.05 12.09 1.77
C GLY A 29 16.89 11.61 2.95
N ASN A 30 17.10 12.37 4.01
CA ASN A 30 17.60 11.84 5.29
C ASN A 30 16.46 11.41 6.23
N LEU A 31 15.72 10.35 5.83
CA LEU A 31 14.65 9.80 6.66
C LEU A 31 15.23 9.03 7.85
N PRO A 32 14.83 9.39 9.10
CA PRO A 32 15.22 8.66 10.29
C PRO A 32 14.73 7.21 10.19
N ARG A 33 15.47 6.26 10.77
CA ARG A 33 15.16 4.81 10.68
C ARG A 33 13.74 4.47 11.11
N ARG A 34 13.19 5.20 12.07
CA ARG A 34 11.82 5.01 12.58
C ARG A 34 10.73 5.42 11.56
N ALA A 35 11.03 6.35 10.67
CA ALA A 35 10.10 6.83 9.64
C ALA A 35 10.18 6.05 8.32
N ARG A 36 11.18 5.19 8.13
CA ARG A 36 11.35 4.43 6.87
C ARG A 36 10.15 3.57 6.48
N PRO A 37 9.42 2.91 7.41
CA PRO A 37 8.23 2.15 7.03
C PRO A 37 7.11 3.00 6.41
N THR A 38 7.05 4.31 6.72
CA THR A 38 6.04 5.21 6.13
C THR A 38 6.26 5.46 4.65
N LEU A 39 7.44 5.15 4.10
CA LEU A 39 7.68 5.17 2.64
C LEU A 39 6.74 4.22 1.89
N ALA A 40 6.30 3.15 2.52
CA ALA A 40 5.34 2.23 1.93
C ALA A 40 4.03 2.93 1.53
N ILE A 41 3.63 3.98 2.25
CA ILE A 41 2.40 4.75 1.97
C ILE A 41 2.44 5.38 0.57
N MET A 42 3.61 5.63 0.00
CA MET A 42 3.74 6.24 -1.33
C MET A 42 3.11 5.42 -2.47
N ALA A 43 3.02 4.09 -2.33
CA ALA A 43 2.35 3.25 -3.32
C ALA A 43 0.81 3.29 -3.19
N ALA A 44 0.28 3.74 -2.05
CA ALA A 44 -1.16 3.71 -1.81
C ALA A 44 -1.96 4.66 -2.73
N PRO A 45 -1.57 5.93 -2.94
CA PRO A 45 -2.41 6.86 -3.71
C PRO A 45 -2.63 6.42 -5.16
N VAL A 46 -1.62 5.89 -5.86
CA VAL A 46 -1.78 5.43 -7.24
C VAL A 46 -2.63 4.17 -7.33
N ASN A 47 -2.43 3.23 -6.41
CA ASN A 47 -3.25 2.03 -6.36
C ASN A 47 -4.71 2.36 -6.03
N LEU A 48 -4.93 3.31 -5.11
CA LEU A 48 -6.27 3.82 -4.80
C LEU A 48 -6.90 4.54 -6.00
N SER A 49 -6.12 5.35 -6.71
CA SER A 49 -6.57 6.04 -7.93
C SER A 49 -6.98 5.06 -9.01
N LEU A 50 -6.18 4.01 -9.25
CA LEU A 50 -6.50 2.95 -10.21
C LEU A 50 -7.78 2.20 -9.80
N ALA A 51 -7.87 1.77 -8.53
CA ALA A 51 -9.04 1.05 -8.04
C ALA A 51 -10.31 1.93 -8.12
N ALA A 52 -10.21 3.20 -7.71
CA ALA A 52 -11.32 4.16 -7.77
C ALA A 52 -11.74 4.44 -9.22
N TYR A 53 -10.80 4.57 -10.13
CA TYR A 53 -11.08 4.79 -11.55
C TYR A 53 -11.88 3.61 -12.13
N LEU A 54 -11.41 2.38 -11.91
CA LEU A 54 -12.06 1.17 -12.41
C LEU A 54 -13.42 0.84 -11.76
N VAL A 55 -13.73 1.46 -10.60
CA VAL A 55 -15.01 1.25 -9.90
C VAL A 55 -16.05 2.32 -10.25
N ASN A 56 -15.61 3.58 -10.45
CA ASN A 56 -16.53 4.70 -10.60
C ASN A 56 -16.87 5.04 -12.06
N PHE A 57 -16.11 4.54 -13.02
CA PHE A 57 -16.35 4.81 -14.44
C PHE A 57 -16.91 3.55 -15.13
N ASP A 58 -18.07 3.65 -15.75
CA ASP A 58 -18.73 2.54 -16.46
C ASP A 58 -17.95 2.10 -17.71
N HIS A 59 -17.26 3.06 -18.36
CA HIS A 59 -16.43 2.83 -19.53
C HIS A 59 -15.02 3.41 -19.30
N PRO A 60 -14.14 2.72 -18.55
CA PRO A 60 -12.78 3.20 -18.31
C PRO A 60 -11.98 3.24 -19.61
N ASP A 61 -11.30 4.35 -19.86
CA ASP A 61 -10.40 4.49 -21.00
C ASP A 61 -9.20 3.55 -20.87
N PRO A 62 -8.92 2.67 -21.86
CA PRO A 62 -7.83 1.71 -21.77
C PRO A 62 -6.44 2.35 -21.67
N ILE A 63 -6.24 3.53 -22.26
CA ILE A 63 -4.94 4.24 -22.24
C ILE A 63 -4.69 4.79 -20.83
N LEU A 64 -5.68 5.46 -20.25
CA LEU A 64 -5.56 5.98 -18.88
C LEU A 64 -5.45 4.84 -17.86
N THR A 65 -6.23 3.76 -18.03
CA THR A 65 -6.12 2.54 -17.21
C THR A 65 -4.72 1.96 -17.29
N GLY A 66 -4.16 1.83 -18.49
CA GLY A 66 -2.80 1.32 -18.70
C GLY A 66 -1.73 2.21 -18.07
N ALA A 67 -1.85 3.54 -18.19
CA ALA A 67 -0.94 4.50 -17.57
C ALA A 67 -0.98 4.40 -16.03
N LEU A 68 -2.18 4.43 -15.43
CA LEU A 68 -2.36 4.27 -13.98
C LEU A 68 -1.84 2.92 -13.50
N ALA A 69 -2.11 1.83 -14.23
CA ALA A 69 -1.64 0.48 -13.91
C ALA A 69 -0.11 0.40 -13.96
N GLY A 70 0.53 0.98 -14.99
CA GLY A 70 1.98 1.00 -15.11
C GLY A 70 2.65 1.70 -13.91
N ILE A 71 2.14 2.86 -13.49
CA ILE A 71 2.65 3.58 -12.32
C ILE A 71 2.36 2.78 -11.04
N ALA A 72 1.15 2.23 -10.89
CA ALA A 72 0.75 1.45 -9.72
C ALA A 72 1.65 0.22 -9.51
N ILE A 73 1.85 -0.56 -10.57
CA ILE A 73 2.73 -1.74 -10.54
C ILE A 73 4.17 -1.34 -10.19
N THR A 74 4.69 -0.30 -10.83
CA THR A 74 6.05 0.19 -10.58
C THR A 74 6.23 0.60 -9.13
N MET A 75 5.30 1.39 -8.57
CA MET A 75 5.36 1.83 -7.17
C MET A 75 5.21 0.65 -6.20
N THR A 76 4.33 -0.30 -6.48
CA THR A 76 4.15 -1.51 -5.67
C THR A 76 5.43 -2.35 -5.65
N LEU A 77 6.07 -2.58 -6.81
CA LEU A 77 7.34 -3.31 -6.90
C LEU A 77 8.47 -2.62 -6.12
N LEU A 78 8.60 -1.30 -6.25
CA LEU A 78 9.58 -0.53 -5.49
C LEU A 78 9.39 -0.70 -3.98
N ILE A 79 8.14 -0.66 -3.50
CA ILE A 79 7.85 -0.85 -2.08
C ILE A 79 8.11 -2.30 -1.65
N TYR A 80 7.80 -3.31 -2.47
CA TYR A 80 8.10 -4.71 -2.17
C TYR A 80 9.61 -4.97 -2.04
N LEU A 81 10.44 -4.33 -2.85
CA LEU A 81 11.90 -4.36 -2.67
C LEU A 81 12.32 -3.76 -1.33
N CYS A 82 11.63 -2.71 -0.87
CA CYS A 82 11.86 -2.13 0.45
C CYS A 82 11.40 -3.04 1.60
N TYR A 83 10.36 -3.87 1.41
CA TYR A 83 9.83 -4.75 2.47
C TYR A 83 10.89 -5.73 2.99
N VAL A 84 11.75 -6.25 2.13
CA VAL A 84 12.86 -7.14 2.54
C VAL A 84 13.75 -6.48 3.60
N ARG A 85 13.98 -5.18 3.48
CA ARG A 85 14.75 -4.41 4.48
C ARG A 85 13.91 -4.00 5.67
N LEU A 86 12.64 -3.64 5.48
CA LEU A 86 11.73 -3.23 6.55
C LEU A 86 11.42 -4.38 7.51
N MET A 87 11.23 -5.59 7.00
CA MET A 87 10.98 -6.79 7.82
C MET A 87 12.18 -7.19 8.72
N ARG A 88 13.38 -6.70 8.41
CA ARG A 88 14.59 -6.90 9.25
C ARG A 88 14.68 -5.90 10.41
N LEU A 89 13.86 -4.87 10.43
CA LEU A 89 13.83 -3.90 11.52
C LEU A 89 13.14 -4.51 12.75
N LYS A 90 13.55 -4.06 13.94
CA LYS A 90 12.80 -4.39 15.16
C LYS A 90 11.36 -3.88 15.02
N PHE A 91 10.40 -4.70 15.45
CA PHE A 91 8.99 -4.34 15.38
C PHE A 91 8.73 -3.02 16.11
N GLN A 92 8.03 -2.11 15.44
CA GLN A 92 7.68 -0.79 15.95
C GLN A 92 6.32 -0.38 15.34
N PRO A 93 5.54 0.51 16.01
CA PRO A 93 4.20 0.87 15.55
C PRO A 93 4.13 1.39 14.11
N SER A 94 5.16 2.07 13.61
CA SER A 94 5.21 2.57 12.24
C SER A 94 5.21 1.46 11.16
N ILE A 95 5.47 0.20 11.53
CA ILE A 95 5.40 -0.94 10.60
C ILE A 95 3.96 -1.18 10.11
N ALA A 96 2.94 -0.76 10.87
CA ALA A 96 1.56 -0.79 10.40
C ALA A 96 1.35 -0.04 9.06
N ALA A 97 2.20 0.94 8.77
CA ALA A 97 2.13 1.70 7.53
C ALA A 97 2.28 0.84 6.26
N VAL A 98 2.82 -0.40 6.35
CA VAL A 98 2.94 -1.30 5.20
C VAL A 98 1.63 -2.03 4.86
N THR A 99 0.68 -2.14 5.80
CA THR A 99 -0.53 -2.94 5.61
C THR A 99 -1.47 -2.30 4.59
N PHE A 100 -1.77 -1.02 4.74
CA PHE A 100 -2.70 -0.32 3.87
C PHE A 100 -2.24 -0.31 2.39
N PRO A 101 -1.00 0.06 2.04
CA PRO A 101 -0.53 0.01 0.67
C PRO A 101 -0.60 -1.39 0.06
N SER A 102 -0.30 -2.43 0.83
CA SER A 102 -0.37 -3.81 0.34
C SER A 102 -1.80 -4.28 0.07
N VAL A 103 -2.75 -3.90 0.93
CA VAL A 103 -4.16 -4.24 0.72
C VAL A 103 -4.74 -3.49 -0.48
N ILE A 104 -4.44 -2.18 -0.60
CA ILE A 104 -4.97 -1.40 -1.73
C ILE A 104 -4.33 -1.79 -3.06
N SER A 105 -3.05 -2.23 -3.09
CA SER A 105 -2.44 -2.78 -4.31
C SER A 105 -3.12 -4.08 -4.74
N ALA A 106 -3.44 -4.97 -3.80
CA ALA A 106 -4.17 -6.20 -4.09
C ALA A 106 -5.59 -5.92 -4.64
N ILE A 107 -6.29 -4.93 -4.09
CA ILE A 107 -7.61 -4.49 -4.60
C ILE A 107 -7.47 -3.92 -6.01
N ALA A 108 -6.51 -3.02 -6.23
CA ALA A 108 -6.26 -2.40 -7.53
C ALA A 108 -5.92 -3.44 -8.59
N MET A 109 -5.04 -4.39 -8.26
CA MET A 109 -4.66 -5.49 -9.16
C MET A 109 -5.84 -6.41 -9.45
N HIS A 110 -6.65 -6.75 -8.45
CA HIS A 110 -7.87 -7.54 -8.67
C HIS A 110 -8.84 -6.84 -9.62
N ARG A 111 -9.10 -5.55 -9.44
CA ARG A 111 -9.95 -4.75 -10.33
C ARG A 111 -9.38 -4.67 -11.74
N LEU A 112 -8.08 -4.45 -11.86
CA LEU A 112 -7.39 -4.41 -13.14
C LEU A 112 -7.50 -5.73 -13.90
N THR A 113 -7.27 -6.85 -13.22
CA THR A 113 -7.36 -8.18 -13.83
C THR A 113 -8.78 -8.55 -14.21
N THR A 114 -9.77 -8.08 -13.46
CA THR A 114 -11.20 -8.26 -13.81
C THR A 114 -11.56 -7.45 -15.06
N PHE A 115 -11.12 -6.20 -15.13
CA PHE A 115 -11.34 -5.33 -16.27
C PHE A 115 -10.71 -5.92 -17.55
N PHE A 116 -9.43 -6.25 -17.52
CA PHE A 116 -8.75 -6.84 -18.67
C PHE A 116 -9.26 -8.25 -19.01
N GLY A 117 -9.63 -9.06 -18.02
CA GLY A 117 -10.16 -10.39 -18.26
C GLY A 117 -11.54 -10.39 -18.92
N ALA A 118 -12.36 -9.36 -18.67
CA ALA A 118 -13.64 -9.17 -19.33
C ALA A 118 -13.48 -8.67 -20.78
N GLU A 119 -12.56 -7.71 -20.99
CA GLU A 119 -12.34 -7.08 -22.30
C GLU A 119 -11.46 -7.94 -23.20
N TYR A 120 -10.46 -8.64 -22.62
CA TYR A 120 -9.45 -9.41 -23.34
C TYR A 120 -9.27 -10.81 -22.71
N PRO A 121 -10.02 -11.83 -23.14
CA PRO A 121 -9.98 -13.18 -22.54
C PRO A 121 -8.61 -13.85 -22.54
N GLN A 122 -7.73 -13.50 -23.49
CA GLN A 122 -6.35 -14.01 -23.55
C GLN A 122 -5.49 -13.57 -22.34
N TRP A 123 -5.92 -12.56 -21.58
CA TRP A 123 -5.22 -12.01 -20.42
C TRP A 123 -5.74 -12.58 -19.09
N TYR A 124 -6.59 -13.60 -19.14
CA TYR A 124 -7.14 -14.24 -17.95
C TYR A 124 -6.09 -14.71 -16.94
N TRP A 125 -4.88 -15.05 -17.41
CA TRP A 125 -3.76 -15.44 -16.57
C TRP A 125 -3.33 -14.34 -15.58
N LEU A 126 -3.66 -13.07 -15.85
CA LEU A 126 -3.40 -11.96 -14.91
C LEU A 126 -4.12 -12.15 -13.57
N HIS A 127 -5.23 -12.89 -13.51
CA HIS A 127 -5.91 -13.18 -12.23
C HIS A 127 -4.97 -13.83 -11.21
N LYS A 128 -3.99 -14.61 -11.64
CA LYS A 128 -2.98 -15.20 -10.77
C LYS A 128 -2.16 -14.14 -10.03
N PHE A 129 -1.90 -13.01 -10.67
CA PHE A 129 -1.20 -11.89 -10.03
C PHE A 129 -2.07 -11.22 -8.96
N GLY A 130 -3.37 -11.07 -9.18
CA GLY A 130 -4.30 -10.57 -8.18
C GLY A 130 -4.32 -11.45 -6.93
N PHE A 131 -4.35 -12.78 -7.10
CA PHE A 131 -4.26 -13.71 -5.97
C PHE A 131 -2.91 -13.68 -5.27
N PHE A 132 -1.80 -13.54 -6.02
CA PHE A 132 -0.48 -13.40 -5.43
C PHE A 132 -0.35 -12.15 -4.56
N GLU A 133 -0.80 -11.00 -5.05
CA GLU A 133 -0.87 -9.74 -4.32
C GLU A 133 -1.73 -9.86 -3.05
N LEU A 134 -2.90 -10.48 -3.16
CA LEU A 134 -3.79 -10.72 -2.03
C LEU A 134 -3.13 -11.60 -0.96
N THR A 135 -2.39 -12.62 -1.39
CA THR A 135 -1.65 -13.50 -0.47
C THR A 135 -0.57 -12.73 0.28
N ILE A 136 0.22 -11.90 -0.42
CA ILE A 136 1.23 -11.04 0.22
C ILE A 136 0.57 -10.09 1.22
N ALA A 137 -0.50 -9.40 0.82
CA ALA A 137 -1.21 -8.47 1.68
C ALA A 137 -1.73 -9.17 2.95
N THR A 138 -2.31 -10.36 2.81
CA THR A 138 -2.82 -11.14 3.93
C THR A 138 -1.71 -11.54 4.90
N ILE A 139 -0.59 -12.05 4.40
CA ILE A 139 0.58 -12.40 5.22
C ILE A 139 1.10 -11.19 5.98
N LEU A 140 1.22 -10.03 5.32
CA LEU A 140 1.69 -8.80 5.95
C LEU A 140 0.75 -8.31 7.05
N VAL A 141 -0.57 -8.34 6.80
CA VAL A 141 -1.57 -7.96 7.81
C VAL A 141 -1.50 -8.87 9.03
N ILE A 142 -1.45 -10.20 8.83
CA ILE A 142 -1.33 -11.16 9.93
C ILE A 142 -0.02 -10.97 10.71
N TRP A 143 1.09 -10.76 10.00
CA TRP A 143 2.39 -10.51 10.62
C TRP A 143 2.39 -9.25 11.48
N VAL A 144 1.83 -8.15 10.96
CA VAL A 144 1.73 -6.88 11.69
C VAL A 144 0.78 -7.02 12.89
N ALA A 145 -0.38 -7.65 12.72
CA ALA A 145 -1.34 -7.89 13.80
C ALA A 145 -0.71 -8.73 14.92
N GLY A 146 -0.01 -9.82 14.57
CA GLY A 146 0.74 -10.64 15.53
C GLY A 146 1.83 -9.85 16.26
N GLY A 147 2.53 -8.96 15.56
CA GLY A 147 3.51 -8.05 16.15
C GLY A 147 2.91 -7.10 17.17
N TYR A 148 1.75 -6.53 16.88
CA TYR A 148 1.01 -5.68 17.83
C TYR A 148 0.53 -6.48 19.04
N VAL A 149 -0.07 -7.63 18.83
CA VAL A 149 -0.50 -8.51 19.94
C VAL A 149 0.70 -8.81 20.84
N LYS A 150 1.84 -9.25 20.28
CA LYS A 150 3.04 -9.52 21.05
C LYS A 150 3.59 -8.32 21.81
N MET A 151 3.48 -7.12 21.22
CA MET A 151 4.00 -5.89 21.81
C MET A 151 3.14 -5.40 22.98
N TYR A 152 1.81 -5.50 22.85
CA TYR A 152 0.87 -4.98 23.85
C TYR A 152 0.36 -6.04 24.83
N TRP A 153 0.56 -7.34 24.55
CA TRP A 153 0.14 -8.42 25.42
C TRP A 153 0.61 -8.27 26.88
N PRO A 154 1.88 -7.93 27.16
CA PRO A 154 2.33 -7.73 28.54
C PRO A 154 1.67 -6.54 29.22
N GLU A 155 1.32 -5.49 28.48
CA GLU A 155 0.66 -4.30 29.05
C GLU A 155 -0.80 -4.58 29.44
N LEU A 156 -1.46 -5.52 28.74
CA LEU A 156 -2.85 -5.89 29.00
C LEU A 156 -3.02 -6.88 30.16
N PHE A 157 -2.04 -7.77 30.35
CA PHE A 157 -2.16 -8.91 31.27
C PHE A 157 -1.19 -8.89 32.47
N ASP A 158 -0.20 -7.99 32.51
CA ASP A 158 0.69 -7.77 33.66
C ASP A 158 0.46 -6.38 34.27
N PRO A 159 -0.33 -6.26 35.37
CA PRO A 159 -0.62 -4.97 36.02
C PRO A 159 0.65 -4.24 36.49
N ASP A 160 1.72 -4.97 36.77
CA ASP A 160 2.99 -4.42 37.23
C ASP A 160 3.97 -4.07 36.11
N TYR A 161 3.60 -4.31 34.85
CA TYR A 161 4.48 -4.09 33.70
C TYR A 161 4.93 -2.63 33.58
N MET A 162 4.02 -1.69 33.79
CA MET A 162 4.33 -0.24 33.69
C MET A 162 5.29 0.20 34.80
N SER A 163 5.13 -0.33 36.02
CA SER A 163 6.04 -0.03 37.14
C SER A 163 7.46 -0.56 36.90
N LYS A 164 7.59 -1.74 36.30
CA LYS A 164 8.88 -2.35 35.90
C LYS A 164 9.54 -1.61 34.72
N LYS A 165 8.76 -1.06 33.80
CA LYS A 165 9.27 -0.28 32.64
C LYS A 165 9.86 1.06 33.06
N VAL A 166 9.20 1.76 33.98
CA VAL A 166 9.67 3.03 34.54
C VAL A 166 10.99 2.88 35.33
N LYS A 167 11.16 1.76 36.04
CA LYS A 167 12.42 1.48 36.78
C LYS A 167 13.62 1.11 35.90
N ARG A 168 13.41 0.84 34.59
CA ARG A 168 14.47 0.47 33.63
C ARG A 168 14.84 1.58 32.66
N SER A 169 14.15 2.69 32.65
CA SER A 169 14.44 3.90 31.90
C SER A 169 15.28 4.87 32.72
#